data_a9f7ce8662c41a1b49ef4c9368919c59
#
_entry.id   a9f7ce8662c41a1b49ef4c9368919c59
#
_cell.length_a   1.000
_cell.length_b   1.000
_cell.length_c   1.000
_cell.angle_alpha   90.00
_cell.angle_beta   90.00
_cell.angle_gamma   90.00
#
_symmetry.space_group_name_H-M   'P 1'
#
loop_
_entity.id
_entity.type
_entity.pdbx_description
1 polymer ?
#
loop_
_entity_poly.entity_id
_entity_poly.type
_entity_poly.pdbx_seq_one_letter_code
_entity_poly.pdbx_strand_id
1 'polypeptide(L)'
;MSPSAEAGPAPAGGWLDRDQQRAWLAYIRVQQRLAYEMNRQLLADSGMSLPDYDVLTGLSVAEGGRMPITVLAAQIGWERSRVSHHVRRMSARGLVTCGL
;
A
#
# COMPACT_ATOMS: atom_id res chain seq x y z
N MET A 1 30.34 -4.98 16.02
CA MET A 1 29.00 -5.41 15.79
C MET A 1 28.44 -4.79 14.52
N SER A 2 27.60 -5.44 13.94
CA SER A 2 27.08 -4.95 12.69
C SER A 2 25.59 -4.70 12.80
N PRO A 3 25.22 -3.53 13.17
CA PRO A 3 23.81 -3.21 13.27
C PRO A 3 23.10 -3.32 11.93
N SER A 4 23.85 -3.24 10.88
CA SER A 4 23.25 -3.34 9.58
C SER A 4 22.52 -4.65 9.37
N ALA A 5 22.97 -5.69 10.03
CA ALA A 5 22.34 -6.98 9.86
C ALA A 5 20.90 -6.97 10.34
N GLU A 6 20.64 -6.25 11.38
CA GLU A 6 19.28 -6.19 11.91
C GLU A 6 18.51 -5.02 11.39
N ALA A 7 19.14 -4.18 10.67
CA ALA A 7 18.45 -3.00 10.18
C ALA A 7 17.42 -3.33 9.12
N GLY A 8 17.28 -4.57 8.75
CA GLY A 8 16.35 -4.93 7.71
C GLY A 8 16.79 -4.37 6.39
N PRO A 9 15.87 -3.97 5.54
CA PRO A 9 16.25 -3.47 4.22
C PRO A 9 17.10 -2.24 4.37
N ALA A 10 18.36 -2.39 4.06
CA ALA A 10 19.27 -1.29 4.13
C ALA A 10 18.97 -0.27 3.06
N PRO A 11 19.12 0.99 3.35
CA PRO A 11 18.99 1.97 2.30
C PRO A 11 20.06 1.74 1.26
N ALA A 12 19.75 2.05 0.05
CA ALA A 12 20.74 2.05 -0.98
C ALA A 12 21.85 2.97 -0.55
N GLY A 13 23.05 2.50 -0.53
CA GLY A 13 24.13 3.33 -0.06
C GLY A 13 25.42 2.61 -0.14
N GLY A 14 26.42 3.23 0.44
CA GLY A 14 27.76 2.77 0.34
C GLY A 14 28.08 1.50 1.10
N TRP A 15 27.16 1.01 1.88
CA TRP A 15 27.48 -0.17 2.67
C TRP A 15 26.94 -1.47 2.11
N LEU A 16 26.34 -1.41 0.95
CA LEU A 16 26.03 -2.63 0.20
C LEU A 16 27.13 -2.84 -0.83
N ASP A 17 27.65 -4.03 -0.93
CA ASP A 17 28.57 -4.34 -2.01
C ASP A 17 27.80 -4.49 -3.31
N ARG A 18 28.53 -4.70 -4.40
CA ARG A 18 27.93 -4.73 -5.72
C ARG A 18 26.90 -5.87 -5.87
N ASP A 19 27.22 -7.03 -5.32
CA ASP A 19 26.31 -8.17 -5.40
C ASP A 19 25.08 -7.95 -4.57
N GLN A 20 25.24 -7.35 -3.39
CA GLN A 20 24.12 -7.05 -2.53
C GLN A 20 23.21 -6.00 -3.17
N GLN A 21 23.80 -4.99 -3.79
CA GLN A 21 23.00 -3.98 -4.49
C GLN A 21 22.22 -4.61 -5.64
N ARG A 22 22.84 -5.52 -6.36
CA ARG A 22 22.19 -6.19 -7.47
C ARG A 22 21.01 -7.03 -6.97
N ALA A 23 21.22 -7.75 -5.87
CA ALA A 23 20.17 -8.56 -5.28
C ALA A 23 19.03 -7.69 -4.77
N TRP A 24 19.37 -6.56 -4.16
CA TRP A 24 18.36 -5.62 -3.66
C TRP A 24 17.51 -5.07 -4.80
N LEU A 25 18.15 -4.65 -5.89
CA LEU A 25 17.43 -4.14 -7.05
C LEU A 25 16.54 -5.20 -7.68
N ALA A 26 17.03 -6.44 -7.73
CA ALA A 26 16.22 -7.54 -8.25
C ALA A 26 14.98 -7.77 -7.39
N TYR A 27 15.14 -7.71 -6.07
CA TYR A 27 14.04 -7.86 -5.15
C TYR A 27 13.00 -6.75 -5.36
N ILE A 28 13.47 -5.51 -5.47
CA ILE A 28 12.57 -4.39 -5.71
C ILE A 28 11.80 -4.56 -7.02
N ARG A 29 12.48 -5.01 -8.07
CA ARG A 29 11.82 -5.21 -9.35
C ARG A 29 10.75 -6.29 -9.28
N VAL A 30 11.03 -7.37 -8.57
CA VAL A 30 10.06 -8.44 -8.39
C VAL A 30 8.84 -7.92 -7.62
N GLN A 31 9.08 -7.16 -6.57
CA GLN A 31 8.01 -6.56 -5.79
C GLN A 31 7.13 -5.66 -6.66
N GLN A 32 7.77 -4.82 -7.45
CA GLN A 32 7.03 -3.89 -8.31
C GLN A 32 6.24 -4.61 -9.38
N ARG A 33 6.83 -5.65 -9.96
CA ARG A 33 6.13 -6.43 -10.97
C ARG A 33 4.94 -7.17 -10.37
N LEU A 34 5.12 -7.74 -9.20
CA LEU A 34 4.04 -8.46 -8.53
C LEU A 34 2.89 -7.51 -8.21
N ALA A 35 3.20 -6.34 -7.68
CA ALA A 35 2.16 -5.35 -7.39
C ALA A 35 1.43 -4.93 -8.66
N TYR A 36 2.15 -4.73 -9.73
CA TYR A 36 1.56 -4.37 -11.01
C TYR A 36 0.61 -5.45 -11.51
N GLU A 37 1.03 -6.71 -11.45
CA GLU A 37 0.21 -7.82 -11.92
C GLU A 37 -1.02 -8.00 -11.05
N MET A 38 -0.87 -7.87 -9.75
CA MET A 38 -2.01 -7.97 -8.84
C MET A 38 -3.02 -6.86 -9.09
N ASN A 39 -2.52 -5.65 -9.31
CA ASN A 39 -3.40 -4.52 -9.60
C ASN A 39 -4.14 -4.74 -10.92
N ARG A 40 -3.42 -5.22 -11.92
CA ARG A 40 -4.03 -5.47 -13.24
C ARG A 40 -5.11 -6.54 -13.13
N GLN A 41 -4.85 -7.59 -12.36
CA GLN A 41 -5.82 -8.66 -12.19
C GLN A 41 -7.03 -8.21 -11.42
N LEU A 42 -6.84 -7.41 -10.37
CA LEU A 42 -7.97 -6.86 -9.62
C LEU A 42 -8.85 -5.99 -10.51
N LEU A 43 -8.24 -5.16 -11.35
CA LEU A 43 -8.99 -4.32 -12.25
C LEU A 43 -9.79 -5.15 -13.24
N ALA A 44 -9.18 -6.22 -13.77
CA ALA A 44 -9.85 -7.08 -14.73
C ALA A 44 -11.01 -7.84 -14.09
N ASP A 45 -10.84 -8.31 -12.87
CA ASP A 45 -11.82 -9.18 -12.23
C ASP A 45 -12.93 -8.41 -11.51
N SER A 46 -12.62 -7.26 -10.95
CA SER A 46 -13.58 -6.57 -10.09
C SER A 46 -13.68 -5.08 -10.34
N GLY A 47 -12.87 -4.54 -11.23
CA GLY A 47 -12.85 -3.11 -11.46
C GLY A 47 -12.20 -2.31 -10.34
N MET A 48 -11.51 -2.98 -9.43
CA MET A 48 -10.85 -2.32 -8.31
C MET A 48 -9.35 -2.28 -8.51
N SER A 49 -8.73 -1.20 -8.03
CA SER A 49 -7.28 -1.09 -8.02
C SER A 49 -6.74 -1.58 -6.68
N LEU A 50 -5.42 -1.77 -6.59
CA LEU A 50 -4.81 -2.10 -5.31
C LEU A 50 -5.06 -1.03 -4.25
N PRO A 51 -4.94 0.27 -4.57
CA PRO A 51 -5.32 1.27 -3.58
C PRO A 51 -6.76 1.16 -3.11
N ASP A 52 -7.69 0.83 -3.99
CA ASP A 52 -9.07 0.60 -3.57
C ASP A 52 -9.15 -0.56 -2.59
N TYR A 53 -8.43 -1.63 -2.91
CA TYR A 53 -8.40 -2.81 -2.06
C TYR A 53 -7.80 -2.49 -0.69
N ASP A 54 -6.74 -1.67 -0.65
CA ASP A 54 -6.13 -1.27 0.62
C ASP A 54 -7.11 -0.54 1.51
N VAL A 55 -7.89 0.36 0.94
CA VAL A 55 -8.89 1.09 1.70
C VAL A 55 -9.96 0.15 2.23
N LEU A 56 -10.46 -0.74 1.37
CA LEU A 56 -11.51 -1.67 1.78
C LEU A 56 -11.01 -2.62 2.86
N THR A 57 -9.78 -3.09 2.74
CA THR A 57 -9.19 -3.97 3.74
C THR A 57 -9.03 -3.23 5.06
N GLY A 58 -8.59 -1.97 5.01
CA GLY A 58 -8.48 -1.17 6.21
C GLY A 58 -9.81 -0.98 6.90
N LEU A 59 -10.86 -0.75 6.13
CA LEU A 59 -12.19 -0.59 6.70
C LEU A 59 -12.76 -1.89 7.26
N SER A 60 -12.35 -3.01 6.70
CA SER A 60 -12.90 -4.31 7.10
C SER A 60 -12.57 -4.70 8.53
N VAL A 61 -11.51 -4.14 9.09
CA VAL A 61 -11.14 -4.46 10.47
C VAL A 61 -11.92 -3.63 11.49
N ALA A 62 -12.65 -2.64 11.03
CA ALA A 62 -13.44 -1.80 11.92
C ALA A 62 -14.80 -2.43 12.16
N GLU A 63 -15.29 -2.28 13.37
CA GLU A 63 -16.64 -2.73 13.69
C GLU A 63 -17.64 -1.96 12.85
N GLY A 64 -18.49 -2.68 12.15
CA GLY A 64 -19.46 -2.06 11.26
C GLY A 64 -18.88 -1.56 9.96
N GLY A 65 -17.60 -1.80 9.71
CA GLY A 65 -16.94 -1.36 8.48
C GLY A 65 -16.85 0.15 8.34
N ARG A 66 -16.81 0.88 9.44
CA ARG A 66 -16.82 2.33 9.45
C ARG A 66 -15.69 2.85 10.31
N MET A 67 -15.01 3.87 9.83
CA MET A 67 -14.00 4.52 10.65
C MET A 67 -13.74 5.94 10.13
N PRO A 68 -13.29 6.83 11.02
CA PRO A 68 -12.90 8.17 10.59
C PRO A 68 -11.71 8.13 9.63
N ILE A 69 -11.63 9.14 8.78
CA ILE A 69 -10.55 9.25 7.80
C ILE A 69 -9.17 9.21 8.48
N THR A 70 -9.03 9.89 9.60
CA THR A 70 -7.74 9.93 10.29
C THR A 70 -7.32 8.55 10.80
N VAL A 71 -8.28 7.79 11.27
CA VAL A 71 -8.00 6.43 11.75
C VAL A 71 -7.65 5.52 10.57
N LEU A 72 -8.41 5.64 9.50
CA LEU A 72 -8.15 4.84 8.30
C LEU A 72 -6.76 5.16 7.74
N ALA A 73 -6.39 6.42 7.68
CA ALA A 73 -5.08 6.82 7.18
C ALA A 73 -3.96 6.17 7.99
N ALA A 74 -4.09 6.19 9.32
CA ALA A 74 -3.11 5.54 10.18
C ALA A 74 -3.09 4.03 9.98
N GLN A 75 -4.26 3.44 9.79
CA GLN A 75 -4.40 2.00 9.63
C GLN A 75 -3.67 1.50 8.38
N ILE A 76 -3.79 2.21 7.27
CA ILE A 76 -3.21 1.76 6.02
C ILE A 76 -1.90 2.46 5.69
N GLY A 77 -1.44 3.38 6.55
CA GLY A 77 -0.14 4.00 6.37
C GLY A 77 -0.11 5.07 5.28
N TRP A 78 -1.21 5.73 5.02
CA TRP A 78 -1.29 6.79 4.03
C TRP A 78 -1.42 8.14 4.71
N GLU A 79 -1.10 9.20 3.97
CA GLU A 79 -1.41 10.54 4.43
C GLU A 79 -2.92 10.77 4.40
N ARG A 80 -3.38 11.56 5.35
CA ARG A 80 -4.81 11.83 5.49
C ARG A 80 -5.41 12.44 4.22
N SER A 81 -4.71 13.38 3.62
CA SER A 81 -5.20 14.03 2.40
C SER A 81 -5.34 13.04 1.25
N ARG A 82 -4.42 12.11 1.17
CA ARG A 82 -4.46 11.08 0.13
C ARG A 82 -5.65 10.16 0.33
N VAL A 83 -5.89 9.74 1.56
CA VAL A 83 -7.05 8.89 1.87
C VAL A 83 -8.33 9.63 1.54
N SER A 84 -8.42 10.87 1.99
CA SER A 84 -9.62 11.68 1.78
C SER A 84 -9.95 11.80 0.30
N HIS A 85 -8.93 12.08 -0.50
CA HIS A 85 -9.11 12.22 -1.94
C HIS A 85 -9.51 10.89 -2.59
N HIS A 86 -8.85 9.82 -2.18
CA HIS A 86 -9.10 8.51 -2.78
C HIS A 86 -10.48 7.97 -2.41
N VAL A 87 -10.90 8.09 -1.15
CA VAL A 87 -12.21 7.59 -0.75
C VAL A 87 -13.33 8.37 -1.42
N ARG A 88 -13.08 9.66 -1.71
CA ARG A 88 -14.08 10.45 -2.44
C ARG A 88 -14.30 9.88 -3.83
N ARG A 89 -13.22 9.49 -4.49
CA ARG A 89 -13.32 8.86 -5.81
C ARG A 89 -13.97 7.49 -5.72
N MET A 90 -13.65 6.73 -4.67
CA MET A 90 -14.29 5.43 -4.47
C MET A 90 -15.78 5.58 -4.20
N SER A 91 -16.14 6.62 -3.45
CA SER A 91 -17.54 6.90 -3.16
C SER A 91 -18.32 7.21 -4.44
N ALA A 92 -17.70 7.95 -5.35
CA ALA A 92 -18.32 8.24 -6.64
C ALA A 92 -18.57 6.98 -7.46
N ARG A 93 -17.79 5.94 -7.22
CA ARG A 93 -17.96 4.66 -7.90
C ARG A 93 -18.83 3.68 -7.12
N GLY A 94 -19.34 4.09 -5.98
CA GLY A 94 -20.22 3.24 -5.17
C GLY A 94 -19.50 2.21 -4.32
N LEU A 95 -18.20 2.30 -4.18
CA LEU A 95 -17.44 1.31 -3.41
C LEU A 95 -17.48 1.57 -1.91
N VAL A 96 -17.60 2.82 -1.53
CA VAL A 96 -17.70 3.21 -0.12
C VAL A 96 -18.71 4.34 -0.02
N THR A 97 -19.11 4.65 1.20
CA THR A 97 -19.98 5.77 1.47
C THR A 97 -19.22 6.74 2.36
N CYS A 98 -19.21 8.01 1.97
CA CYS A 98 -18.65 9.06 2.79
C CYS A 98 -19.79 9.74 3.52
N GLY A 99 -19.75 9.67 4.84
CA GLY A 99 -20.78 10.27 5.66
C GLY A 99 -20.20 11.30 6.59
N LEU A 100 -21.05 11.95 7.31
CA LEU A 100 -20.63 12.88 8.34
C LEU A 100 -20.34 12.17 9.64
#